data_6fa19f1d77bfe9af3886a5b92ce3785c
#
_entry.id   6fa19f1d77bfe9af3886a5b92ce3785c
#
_cell.length_a   1.000
_cell.length_b   1.000
_cell.length_c   1.000
_cell.angle_alpha   90.00
_cell.angle_beta   90.00
_cell.angle_gamma   90.00
#
_symmetry.space_group_name_H-M   'P 1'
#
loop_
_entity.id
_entity.type
_entity.pdbx_description
1 polymer ?
#
loop_
_entity_poly.entity_id
_entity_poly.type
_entity_poly.pdbx_seq_one_letter_code
_entity_poly.pdbx_strand_id
1 'polypeptide(L)'
;SAASDVYKRQNKISEPAYSAYIRLNESDGWSKAAIQAELSTLCRELKIQPEQMQFSTYYFSLIEQRSSQYITVIAFISLIIALACTLVIYSLFYVSIARKTKEYGKLRTIGATGKQMKRIVFREGFHLSRIGIPIGILAGAIAGYVLVPQGWNTLMVFVIAAVTALFVYLCVMIAVIKPAQIAAHVTPIEAVRYMAGNNNVMSNSTKVLHRSLSAKNLAFLNFARNRKKTDLTILSLGVCGILLMASSAYFNSIDPLAMARRSFPYGEIRLELGDYGPQAHNSEQYSELQKSNLLTEDFRESILDIDGVEEIKEYQGTVLNVRMPTGDIEPIVSDAYTPSSQKLLEQYLIDGTADLQELLNNNGIIIENGPQWKETFGWDAAIGDELLIEVSGQTLEVKVMGIVDANIPYGGYDTLFIPLEMLSKIVPIENLNYQFIVDTDDSKWAAAKDEIQKIIPPTSSLYVSTLNDWVEAYNEKLLNYRMPVYIFVMFIGVFGIINLLNTLITNILTRKRELGVLQAVGLSSKQLSKMLLIEGLFYTLGVLLLSISCGTLIGYLLCTVFSAMSIFGKVSYHFPTVEMFSYFILMLAVQMLFSYLAIRQIKKQSLVDQIRELS
;
A
#
# COMPACT_ATOMS: atom_id res chain seq x y z
N SER A 1 1.05 17.79 41.89
CA SER A 1 -0.23 17.67 42.63
C SER A 1 0.03 17.02 43.99
N ALA A 2 -0.87 17.21 44.96
CA ALA A 2 -0.70 16.76 46.34
C ALA A 2 -0.41 15.23 46.51
N ALA A 3 -0.89 14.39 45.58
CA ALA A 3 -0.63 12.95 45.59
C ALA A 3 0.85 12.62 45.27
N SER A 4 1.47 13.36 44.36
CA SER A 4 2.90 13.25 44.02
C SER A 4 3.81 13.64 45.20
N ASP A 5 3.44 14.67 45.98
CA ASP A 5 4.22 15.13 47.12
C ASP A 5 4.12 14.18 48.33
N VAL A 6 3.00 13.46 48.48
CA VAL A 6 2.86 12.42 49.53
C VAL A 6 3.72 11.20 49.17
N TYR A 7 3.77 10.81 47.90
CA TYR A 7 4.61 9.69 47.44
C TYR A 7 6.11 9.98 47.61
N LYS A 8 6.55 11.23 47.32
CA LYS A 8 7.92 11.69 47.53
C LYS A 8 8.36 11.59 49.01
N ARG A 9 7.45 11.90 49.95
CA ARG A 9 7.77 11.87 51.39
C ARG A 9 7.85 10.45 51.97
N GLN A 10 7.12 9.50 51.40
CA GLN A 10 7.09 8.13 51.87
C GLN A 10 8.29 7.28 51.42
N ASN A 11 8.81 7.51 50.19
CA ASN A 11 9.81 6.61 49.59
C ASN A 11 11.25 7.11 49.56
N LYS A 12 11.59 8.28 50.16
CA LYS A 12 12.97 8.85 50.12
C LYS A 12 13.59 8.89 48.71
N ILE A 13 12.78 9.07 47.68
CA ILE A 13 13.26 9.15 46.32
C ILE A 13 13.96 10.51 46.14
N SER A 14 15.25 10.49 45.82
CA SER A 14 15.96 11.65 45.26
C SER A 14 15.16 12.19 44.10
N GLU A 15 15.07 13.50 43.95
CA GLU A 15 14.20 14.24 43.04
C GLU A 15 13.74 13.47 41.79
N PRO A 16 12.45 13.25 41.58
CA PRO A 16 11.99 12.50 40.43
C PRO A 16 12.38 13.20 39.14
N ALA A 17 13.07 12.50 38.27
CA ALA A 17 13.33 12.97 36.92
C ALA A 17 11.99 13.02 36.15
N TYR A 18 11.60 14.18 35.69
CA TYR A 18 10.42 14.35 34.84
C TYR A 18 10.86 14.39 33.39
N SER A 19 10.31 13.53 32.57
CA SER A 19 10.43 13.63 31.11
C SER A 19 9.21 14.37 30.57
N ALA A 20 9.43 15.38 29.73
CA ALA A 20 8.38 16.10 29.06
C ALA A 20 8.45 15.83 27.56
N TYR A 21 7.39 15.25 27.01
CA TYR A 21 7.25 15.12 25.56
C TYR A 21 6.66 16.40 24.99
N ILE A 22 7.41 17.03 24.08
CA ILE A 22 7.02 18.30 23.48
C ILE A 22 6.62 18.05 22.03
N ARG A 23 5.42 18.48 21.65
CA ARG A 23 4.97 18.52 20.27
C ARG A 23 4.92 19.97 19.82
N LEU A 24 5.67 20.31 18.77
CA LEU A 24 5.62 21.63 18.17
C LEU A 24 4.32 21.77 17.36
N ASN A 25 3.58 22.87 17.61
CA ASN A 25 2.44 23.21 16.79
C ASN A 25 2.91 23.74 15.43
N GLU A 26 2.20 23.37 14.36
CA GLU A 26 2.46 23.85 12.99
C GLU A 26 3.84 23.45 12.41
N SER A 27 4.49 22.42 12.97
CA SER A 27 5.78 21.91 12.48
C SER A 27 5.66 21.03 11.21
N ASP A 28 4.47 20.87 10.66
CA ASP A 28 4.22 20.07 9.47
C ASP A 28 4.98 20.64 8.25
N GLY A 29 5.94 19.86 7.75
CA GLY A 29 6.78 20.26 6.62
C GLY A 29 8.10 20.95 6.99
N TRP A 30 8.42 21.09 8.26
CA TRP A 30 9.72 21.59 8.70
C TRP A 30 10.82 20.54 8.45
N SER A 31 12.02 21.00 8.09
CA SER A 31 13.20 20.15 8.03
C SER A 31 13.70 19.81 9.44
N LYS A 32 14.47 18.71 9.59
CA LYS A 32 15.14 18.34 10.85
C LYS A 32 15.88 19.54 11.45
N ALA A 33 16.65 20.24 10.64
CA ALA A 33 17.41 21.42 11.07
C ALA A 33 16.52 22.56 11.59
N ALA A 34 15.35 22.81 11.00
CA ALA A 34 14.42 23.82 11.46
C ALA A 34 13.79 23.44 12.80
N ILE A 35 13.41 22.18 12.99
CA ILE A 35 12.87 21.66 14.24
C ILE A 35 13.92 21.72 15.35
N GLN A 36 15.15 21.31 15.07
CA GLN A 36 16.27 21.38 16.01
C GLN A 36 16.58 22.84 16.42
N ALA A 37 16.55 23.78 15.49
CA ALA A 37 16.77 25.18 15.79
C ALA A 37 15.69 25.78 16.70
N GLU A 38 14.44 25.47 16.46
CA GLU A 38 13.31 25.92 17.29
C GLU A 38 13.37 25.33 18.69
N LEU A 39 13.59 24.01 18.79
CA LEU A 39 13.73 23.34 20.08
C LEU A 39 14.93 23.85 20.87
N SER A 40 16.07 24.12 20.21
CA SER A 40 17.23 24.72 20.87
C SER A 40 16.96 26.15 21.39
N THR A 41 16.08 26.87 20.72
CA THR A 41 15.62 28.20 21.16
C THR A 41 14.72 28.07 22.39
N LEU A 42 13.78 27.11 22.34
CA LEU A 42 12.89 26.79 23.45
C LEU A 42 13.68 26.34 24.71
N CYS A 43 14.68 25.50 24.53
CA CYS A 43 15.55 25.08 25.64
C CYS A 43 16.31 26.23 26.29
N ARG A 44 16.78 27.18 25.46
CA ARG A 44 17.41 28.42 25.98
C ARG A 44 16.43 29.27 26.79
N GLU A 45 15.21 29.41 26.34
CA GLU A 45 14.16 30.16 27.05
C GLU A 45 13.77 29.51 28.37
N LEU A 46 13.67 28.18 28.38
CA LEU A 46 13.34 27.38 29.57
C LEU A 46 14.53 27.10 30.48
N LYS A 47 15.75 27.55 30.11
CA LYS A 47 17.02 27.29 30.82
C LYS A 47 17.30 25.80 31.01
N ILE A 48 16.92 24.97 30.04
CA ILE A 48 17.22 23.55 29.99
C ILE A 48 18.59 23.39 29.30
N GLN A 49 19.44 22.53 29.84
CA GLN A 49 20.76 22.24 29.26
C GLN A 49 20.56 21.47 27.94
N PRO A 50 21.31 21.79 26.86
CA PRO A 50 21.17 21.09 25.57
C PRO A 50 21.32 19.56 25.68
N GLU A 51 22.15 19.09 26.62
CA GLU A 51 22.40 17.67 26.89
C GLU A 51 21.17 16.94 27.48
N GLN A 52 20.22 17.68 28.02
CA GLN A 52 18.95 17.16 28.54
C GLN A 52 17.85 17.08 27.47
N MET A 53 18.13 17.60 26.26
CA MET A 53 17.21 17.57 25.15
C MET A 53 17.51 16.36 24.25
N GLN A 54 16.52 15.51 24.07
CA GLN A 54 16.63 14.37 23.18
C GLN A 54 15.65 14.48 22.05
N PHE A 55 16.13 14.11 20.89
CA PHE A 55 15.32 14.00 19.69
C PHE A 55 14.94 12.53 19.48
N SER A 56 13.68 12.26 19.17
CA SER A 56 13.32 10.95 18.67
C SER A 56 13.96 10.75 17.28
N THR A 57 15.04 10.01 17.22
CA THR A 57 15.70 9.60 15.96
C THR A 57 14.71 8.91 15.04
N TYR A 58 13.83 8.09 15.59
CA TYR A 58 12.73 7.46 14.84
C TYR A 58 11.79 8.48 14.18
N TYR A 59 11.40 9.55 14.91
CA TYR A 59 10.56 10.60 14.35
C TYR A 59 11.26 11.35 13.20
N PHE A 60 12.54 11.64 13.34
CA PHE A 60 13.32 12.30 12.30
C PHE A 60 13.58 11.41 11.10
N SER A 61 13.86 10.12 11.30
CA SER A 61 13.97 9.16 10.20
C SER A 61 12.68 9.07 9.41
N LEU A 62 11.51 9.09 10.07
CA LEU A 62 10.21 9.14 9.39
C LEU A 62 10.00 10.42 8.58
N ILE A 63 10.51 11.57 9.04
CA ILE A 63 10.43 12.84 8.30
C ILE A 63 11.36 12.81 7.08
N GLU A 64 12.58 12.29 7.22
CA GLU A 64 13.57 12.18 6.14
C GLU A 64 13.22 11.09 5.13
N GLN A 65 12.73 9.93 5.55
CA GLN A 65 12.19 8.88 4.67
C GLN A 65 11.05 9.35 3.77
N ARG A 66 10.36 10.43 4.13
CA ARG A 66 9.33 11.04 3.28
C ARG A 66 9.85 11.48 1.91
N SER A 67 11.19 11.56 1.70
CA SER A 67 11.63 12.38 0.58
C SER A 67 11.72 11.67 -0.77
N SER A 68 12.34 10.53 -0.93
CA SER A 68 12.61 10.00 -2.27
C SER A 68 11.79 8.76 -2.65
N GLN A 69 11.72 7.79 -1.79
CA GLN A 69 11.09 6.51 -2.09
C GLN A 69 9.56 6.63 -2.14
N TYR A 70 8.96 7.34 -1.17
CA TYR A 70 7.51 7.58 -1.15
C TYR A 70 7.04 8.41 -2.34
N ILE A 71 7.80 9.45 -2.72
CA ILE A 71 7.49 10.26 -3.92
C ILE A 71 7.51 9.38 -5.17
N THR A 72 8.49 8.50 -5.30
CA THR A 72 8.59 7.58 -6.44
C THR A 72 7.40 6.62 -6.50
N VAL A 73 7.01 6.02 -5.37
CA VAL A 73 5.85 5.13 -5.29
C VAL A 73 4.56 5.87 -5.61
N ILE A 74 4.34 7.05 -5.03
CA ILE A 74 3.16 7.89 -5.30
C ILE A 74 3.11 8.30 -6.77
N ALA A 75 4.25 8.70 -7.36
CA ALA A 75 4.34 9.06 -8.77
C ALA A 75 4.01 7.87 -9.68
N PHE A 76 4.50 6.67 -9.35
CA PHE A 76 4.20 5.45 -10.10
C PHE A 76 2.73 5.06 -10.02
N ILE A 77 2.13 5.09 -8.84
CA ILE A 77 0.69 4.85 -8.64
C ILE A 77 -0.13 5.90 -9.40
N SER A 78 0.23 7.18 -9.30
CA SER A 78 -0.45 8.27 -10.01
C SER A 78 -0.38 8.10 -11.52
N LEU A 79 0.74 7.60 -12.06
CA LEU A 79 0.88 7.31 -13.49
C LEU A 79 -0.06 6.18 -13.93
N ILE A 80 -0.18 5.11 -13.15
CA ILE A 80 -1.11 4.00 -13.43
C ILE A 80 -2.56 4.52 -13.44
N ILE A 81 -2.92 5.33 -12.44
CA ILE A 81 -4.24 5.96 -12.33
C ILE A 81 -4.52 6.82 -13.57
N ALA A 82 -3.57 7.66 -13.97
CA ALA A 82 -3.68 8.52 -15.14
C ALA A 82 -3.92 7.72 -16.42
N LEU A 83 -3.17 6.64 -16.63
CA LEU A 83 -3.34 5.75 -17.77
C LEU A 83 -4.73 5.10 -17.78
N ALA A 84 -5.17 4.58 -16.64
CA ALA A 84 -6.49 3.97 -16.48
C ALA A 84 -7.62 4.97 -16.81
N CYS A 85 -7.60 6.15 -16.19
CA CYS A 85 -8.58 7.21 -16.42
C CYS A 85 -8.57 7.69 -17.89
N THR A 86 -7.38 7.90 -18.46
CA THR A 86 -7.22 8.33 -19.86
C THR A 86 -7.83 7.31 -20.83
N LEU A 87 -7.61 6.02 -20.61
CA LEU A 87 -8.19 4.94 -21.43
C LEU A 87 -9.72 4.90 -21.34
N VAL A 88 -10.27 5.05 -20.14
CA VAL A 88 -11.73 5.08 -19.94
C VAL A 88 -12.34 6.30 -20.63
N ILE A 89 -11.79 7.49 -20.43
CA ILE A 89 -12.26 8.72 -21.07
C ILE A 89 -12.13 8.62 -22.58
N TYR A 90 -11.00 8.13 -23.10
CA TYR A 90 -10.82 7.88 -24.53
C TYR A 90 -11.91 6.97 -25.09
N SER A 91 -12.21 5.87 -24.41
CA SER A 91 -13.21 4.91 -24.86
C SER A 91 -14.63 5.52 -24.90
N LEU A 92 -14.99 6.34 -23.90
CA LEU A 92 -16.27 7.04 -23.85
C LEU A 92 -16.41 8.06 -25.00
N PHE A 93 -15.38 8.87 -25.24
CA PHE A 93 -15.37 9.83 -26.35
C PHE A 93 -15.39 9.13 -27.71
N TYR A 94 -14.63 8.03 -27.86
CA TYR A 94 -14.63 7.25 -29.10
C TYR A 94 -16.04 6.72 -29.45
N VAL A 95 -16.75 6.17 -28.47
CA VAL A 95 -18.13 5.67 -28.65
C VAL A 95 -19.11 6.82 -28.87
N SER A 96 -18.96 7.95 -28.17
CA SER A 96 -19.79 9.15 -28.34
C SER A 96 -19.67 9.70 -29.76
N ILE A 97 -18.46 9.83 -30.29
CA ILE A 97 -18.19 10.33 -31.63
C ILE A 97 -18.73 9.36 -32.67
N ALA A 98 -18.59 8.04 -32.48
CA ALA A 98 -19.19 7.06 -33.39
C ALA A 98 -20.70 7.21 -33.50
N ARG A 99 -21.40 7.56 -32.41
CA ARG A 99 -22.84 7.88 -32.43
C ARG A 99 -23.16 9.20 -33.15
N LYS A 100 -22.34 10.24 -32.92
CA LYS A 100 -22.52 11.57 -33.49
C LYS A 100 -22.00 11.71 -34.94
N THR A 101 -21.48 10.64 -35.56
CA THR A 101 -20.92 10.66 -36.91
C THR A 101 -21.91 11.21 -37.95
N LYS A 102 -23.22 10.90 -37.82
CA LYS A 102 -24.30 11.44 -38.67
C LYS A 102 -24.41 12.96 -38.53
N GLU A 103 -24.40 13.49 -37.32
CA GLU A 103 -24.48 14.93 -37.04
C GLU A 103 -23.25 15.66 -37.57
N TYR A 104 -22.08 15.08 -37.37
CA TYR A 104 -20.81 15.60 -37.88
C TYR A 104 -20.79 15.60 -39.43
N GLY A 105 -21.32 14.57 -40.05
CA GLY A 105 -21.51 14.54 -41.50
C GLY A 105 -22.39 15.66 -42.01
N LYS A 106 -23.54 15.94 -41.37
CA LYS A 106 -24.42 17.08 -41.70
C LYS A 106 -23.69 18.41 -41.57
N LEU A 107 -22.90 18.62 -40.49
CA LEU A 107 -22.10 19.83 -40.33
C LEU A 107 -21.05 19.99 -41.45
N ARG A 108 -20.46 18.88 -41.89
CA ARG A 108 -19.50 18.88 -42.99
C ARG A 108 -20.17 19.20 -44.36
N THR A 109 -21.41 18.80 -44.58
CA THR A 109 -22.14 19.16 -45.82
C THR A 109 -22.48 20.65 -45.89
N ILE A 110 -22.66 21.32 -44.74
CA ILE A 110 -22.90 22.79 -44.63
C ILE A 110 -21.57 23.57 -44.69
N GLY A 111 -20.42 22.89 -44.85
CA GLY A 111 -19.12 23.52 -45.04
C GLY A 111 -18.23 23.62 -43.77
N ALA A 112 -18.56 22.94 -42.67
CA ALA A 112 -17.70 22.92 -41.49
C ALA A 112 -16.34 22.29 -41.81
N THR A 113 -15.26 22.96 -41.40
CA THR A 113 -13.88 22.50 -41.63
C THR A 113 -13.46 21.44 -40.56
N GLY A 114 -12.47 20.60 -40.89
CA GLY A 114 -11.93 19.63 -39.96
C GLY A 114 -11.36 20.28 -38.67
N LYS A 115 -10.80 21.51 -38.77
CA LYS A 115 -10.36 22.27 -37.62
C LYS A 115 -11.50 22.68 -36.69
N GLN A 116 -12.65 23.07 -37.25
CA GLN A 116 -13.87 23.39 -36.50
C GLN A 116 -14.42 22.14 -35.78
N MET A 117 -14.44 21.00 -36.46
CA MET A 117 -14.86 19.73 -35.86
C MET A 117 -13.99 19.34 -34.67
N LYS A 118 -12.66 19.42 -34.82
CA LYS A 118 -11.74 19.21 -33.68
C LYS A 118 -12.08 20.13 -32.52
N ARG A 119 -12.28 21.43 -32.79
CA ARG A 119 -12.59 22.44 -31.75
C ARG A 119 -13.89 22.11 -31.01
N ILE A 120 -14.91 21.60 -31.70
CA ILE A 120 -16.17 21.18 -31.07
C ILE A 120 -15.91 20.06 -30.05
N VAL A 121 -15.19 19.02 -30.44
CA VAL A 121 -14.91 17.87 -29.58
C VAL A 121 -14.03 18.29 -28.38
N PHE A 122 -13.02 19.13 -28.60
CA PHE A 122 -12.20 19.67 -27.51
C PHE A 122 -13.02 20.55 -26.54
N ARG A 123 -13.94 21.39 -27.05
CA ARG A 123 -14.84 22.17 -26.22
C ARG A 123 -15.78 21.29 -25.40
N GLU A 124 -16.29 20.20 -25.97
CA GLU A 124 -17.08 19.22 -25.24
C GLU A 124 -16.28 18.62 -24.09
N GLY A 125 -15.02 18.20 -24.32
CA GLY A 125 -14.11 17.74 -23.28
C GLY A 125 -13.84 18.80 -22.21
N PHE A 126 -13.61 20.04 -22.61
CA PHE A 126 -13.41 21.17 -21.68
C PHE A 126 -14.64 21.45 -20.81
N HIS A 127 -15.85 21.48 -21.39
CA HIS A 127 -17.07 21.70 -20.61
C HIS A 127 -17.33 20.58 -19.60
N LEU A 128 -17.11 19.32 -19.98
CA LEU A 128 -17.24 18.18 -19.08
C LEU A 128 -16.21 18.25 -17.95
N SER A 129 -14.96 18.61 -18.27
CA SER A 129 -13.90 18.79 -17.27
C SER A 129 -14.22 19.89 -16.27
N ARG A 130 -14.76 21.03 -16.75
CA ARG A 130 -15.13 22.18 -15.90
C ARG A 130 -16.18 21.83 -14.83
N ILE A 131 -17.03 20.87 -15.11
CA ILE A 131 -18.06 20.38 -14.17
C ILE A 131 -17.53 19.20 -13.36
N GLY A 132 -16.91 18.22 -14.03
CA GLY A 132 -16.49 16.96 -13.42
C GLY A 132 -15.32 17.11 -12.43
N ILE A 133 -14.33 17.94 -12.76
CA ILE A 133 -13.15 18.14 -11.90
C ILE A 133 -13.51 18.72 -10.53
N PRO A 134 -14.27 19.82 -10.42
CA PRO A 134 -14.65 20.34 -9.11
C PRO A 134 -15.48 19.37 -8.27
N ILE A 135 -16.41 18.66 -8.90
CA ILE A 135 -17.23 17.64 -8.21
C ILE A 135 -16.34 16.49 -7.71
N GLY A 136 -15.40 16.03 -8.54
CA GLY A 136 -14.47 14.96 -8.17
C GLY A 136 -13.53 15.38 -7.03
N ILE A 137 -13.00 16.60 -7.07
CA ILE A 137 -12.15 17.15 -6.00
C ILE A 137 -12.94 17.26 -4.70
N LEU A 138 -14.17 17.78 -4.75
CA LEU A 138 -15.02 17.91 -3.57
C LEU A 138 -15.32 16.53 -2.95
N ALA A 139 -15.71 15.57 -3.78
CA ALA A 139 -15.97 14.21 -3.32
C ALA A 139 -14.70 13.55 -2.74
N GLY A 140 -13.54 13.74 -3.38
CA GLY A 140 -12.25 13.26 -2.90
C GLY A 140 -11.82 13.93 -1.58
N ALA A 141 -12.04 15.24 -1.44
CA ALA A 141 -11.76 15.97 -0.21
C ALA A 141 -12.64 15.47 0.97
N ILE A 142 -13.94 15.27 0.71
CA ILE A 142 -14.85 14.71 1.72
C ILE A 142 -14.41 13.29 2.13
N ALA A 143 -14.10 12.44 1.16
CA ALA A 143 -13.62 11.09 1.43
C ALA A 143 -12.30 11.10 2.23
N GLY A 144 -11.35 11.98 1.86
CA GLY A 144 -10.10 12.14 2.57
C GLY A 144 -10.28 12.62 4.01
N TYR A 145 -11.18 13.58 4.25
CA TYR A 145 -11.51 14.05 5.59
C TYR A 145 -12.14 12.95 6.46
N VAL A 146 -13.03 12.15 5.89
CA VAL A 146 -13.70 11.06 6.62
C VAL A 146 -12.71 9.94 6.98
N LEU A 147 -11.75 9.65 6.08
CA LEU A 147 -10.78 8.56 6.29
C LEU A 147 -9.67 8.96 7.27
N VAL A 148 -9.17 10.19 7.20
CA VAL A 148 -8.02 10.67 8.00
C VAL A 148 -8.27 12.10 8.49
N PRO A 149 -9.20 12.30 9.45
CA PRO A 149 -9.53 13.65 9.92
C PRO A 149 -8.35 14.35 10.62
N GLN A 150 -7.48 13.58 11.28
CA GLN A 150 -6.32 14.12 12.01
C GLN A 150 -5.21 14.68 11.09
N GLY A 151 -5.16 14.24 9.83
CA GLY A 151 -4.19 14.71 8.82
C GLY A 151 -4.70 15.90 7.98
N TRP A 152 -5.83 16.50 8.33
CA TRP A 152 -6.43 17.56 7.53
C TRP A 152 -5.66 18.89 7.68
N ASN A 153 -4.99 19.29 6.61
CA ASN A 153 -4.38 20.60 6.48
C ASN A 153 -5.02 21.36 5.31
N THR A 154 -5.75 22.43 5.61
CA THR A 154 -6.54 23.17 4.63
C THR A 154 -5.68 23.73 3.49
N LEU A 155 -4.50 24.28 3.77
CA LEU A 155 -3.61 24.84 2.75
C LEU A 155 -3.11 23.72 1.80
N MET A 156 -2.66 22.60 2.36
CA MET A 156 -2.20 21.45 1.57
C MET A 156 -3.32 20.87 0.71
N VAL A 157 -4.55 20.80 1.22
CA VAL A 157 -5.70 20.33 0.45
C VAL A 157 -5.95 21.23 -0.77
N PHE A 158 -5.83 22.56 -0.64
CA PHE A 158 -5.94 23.46 -1.79
C PHE A 158 -4.82 23.27 -2.82
N VAL A 159 -3.58 23.09 -2.38
CA VAL A 159 -2.43 22.84 -3.27
C VAL A 159 -2.63 21.52 -4.02
N ILE A 160 -2.97 20.45 -3.31
CA ILE A 160 -3.24 19.12 -3.89
C ILE A 160 -4.42 19.21 -4.87
N ALA A 161 -5.49 19.92 -4.51
CA ALA A 161 -6.65 20.11 -5.38
C ALA A 161 -6.27 20.83 -6.69
N ALA A 162 -5.45 21.89 -6.61
CA ALA A 162 -4.99 22.61 -7.79
C ALA A 162 -4.11 21.74 -8.71
N VAL A 163 -3.14 21.01 -8.13
CA VAL A 163 -2.27 20.08 -8.88
C VAL A 163 -3.09 18.97 -9.52
N THR A 164 -4.01 18.37 -8.76
CA THR A 164 -4.91 17.31 -9.25
C THR A 164 -5.82 17.82 -10.36
N ALA A 165 -6.38 19.03 -10.22
CA ALA A 165 -7.20 19.64 -11.26
C ALA A 165 -6.44 19.80 -12.57
N LEU A 166 -5.21 20.32 -12.52
CA LEU A 166 -4.36 20.48 -13.69
C LEU A 166 -4.02 19.12 -14.31
N PHE A 167 -3.62 18.15 -13.47
CA PHE A 167 -3.26 16.81 -13.92
C PHE A 167 -4.41 16.08 -14.62
N VAL A 168 -5.61 16.07 -13.99
CA VAL A 168 -6.81 15.44 -14.59
C VAL A 168 -7.23 16.16 -15.87
N TYR A 169 -7.14 17.49 -15.88
CA TYR A 169 -7.42 18.27 -17.10
C TYR A 169 -6.51 17.86 -18.26
N LEU A 170 -5.21 17.70 -18.01
CA LEU A 170 -4.25 17.23 -19.02
C LEU A 170 -4.59 15.82 -19.51
N CYS A 171 -4.93 14.89 -18.59
CA CYS A 171 -5.37 13.53 -18.95
C CYS A 171 -6.60 13.55 -19.86
N VAL A 172 -7.60 14.39 -19.57
CA VAL A 172 -8.80 14.55 -20.42
C VAL A 172 -8.44 15.09 -21.81
N MET A 173 -7.59 16.10 -21.86
CA MET A 173 -7.17 16.69 -23.15
C MET A 173 -6.42 15.66 -24.00
N ILE A 174 -5.52 14.87 -23.42
CA ILE A 174 -4.81 13.77 -24.11
C ILE A 174 -5.80 12.71 -24.61
N ALA A 175 -6.75 12.29 -23.75
CA ALA A 175 -7.76 11.30 -24.10
C ALA A 175 -8.61 11.72 -25.30
N VAL A 176 -8.90 13.01 -25.43
CA VAL A 176 -9.77 13.58 -26.48
C VAL A 176 -9.04 13.77 -27.82
N ILE A 177 -7.70 13.79 -27.89
CA ILE A 177 -6.92 14.07 -29.11
C ILE A 177 -7.31 13.13 -30.26
N LYS A 178 -7.19 11.82 -30.07
CA LYS A 178 -7.51 10.83 -31.13
C LYS A 178 -8.99 10.84 -31.53
N PRO A 179 -9.97 10.83 -30.59
CA PRO A 179 -11.38 11.00 -30.91
C PRO A 179 -11.65 12.26 -31.73
N ALA A 180 -11.08 13.41 -31.37
CA ALA A 180 -11.23 14.65 -32.11
C ALA A 180 -10.65 14.57 -33.55
N GLN A 181 -9.54 13.85 -33.72
CA GLN A 181 -8.98 13.58 -35.05
C GLN A 181 -9.95 12.74 -35.91
N ILE A 182 -10.55 11.69 -35.33
CA ILE A 182 -11.54 10.85 -36.03
C ILE A 182 -12.72 11.70 -36.45
N ALA A 183 -13.29 12.52 -35.57
CA ALA A 183 -14.39 13.43 -35.90
C ALA A 183 -14.06 14.40 -37.05
N ALA A 184 -12.79 14.88 -37.09
CA ALA A 184 -12.34 15.79 -38.14
C ALA A 184 -12.18 15.16 -39.54
N HIS A 185 -11.93 13.85 -39.59
CA HIS A 185 -11.74 13.13 -40.86
C HIS A 185 -13.04 12.53 -41.43
N VAL A 186 -14.16 12.64 -40.72
CA VAL A 186 -15.45 12.20 -41.24
C VAL A 186 -15.82 13.00 -42.52
N THR A 187 -15.92 12.30 -43.64
CA THR A 187 -16.37 12.91 -44.89
C THR A 187 -17.90 12.85 -44.98
N PRO A 188 -18.55 13.76 -45.74
CA PRO A 188 -20.01 13.70 -45.98
C PRO A 188 -20.44 12.35 -46.54
N ILE A 189 -19.65 11.79 -47.47
CA ILE A 189 -19.92 10.50 -48.11
C ILE A 189 -19.82 9.35 -47.12
N GLU A 190 -18.83 9.36 -46.25
CA GLU A 190 -18.69 8.36 -45.19
C GLU A 190 -19.84 8.47 -44.18
N ALA A 191 -20.29 9.66 -43.84
CA ALA A 191 -21.42 9.85 -42.94
C ALA A 191 -22.73 9.27 -43.54
N VAL A 192 -22.94 9.42 -44.85
CA VAL A 192 -24.07 8.79 -45.55
C VAL A 192 -23.90 7.27 -45.66
N ARG A 193 -22.68 6.79 -45.94
CA ARG A 193 -22.36 5.34 -45.90
C ARG A 193 -22.52 4.72 -44.52
N TYR A 194 -22.18 5.46 -43.45
CA TYR A 194 -22.40 5.03 -42.09
C TYR A 194 -23.88 4.84 -41.74
N MET A 195 -24.76 5.62 -42.43
CA MET A 195 -26.21 5.42 -42.37
C MET A 195 -26.65 4.15 -43.09
N ALA A 196 -25.99 3.79 -44.21
CA ALA A 196 -26.35 2.62 -45.01
C ALA A 196 -25.90 1.29 -44.43
N GLY A 197 -25.27 1.28 -43.23
CA GLY A 197 -24.77 0.04 -42.62
C GLY A 197 -23.58 -0.60 -43.35
N ASN A 198 -23.01 0.12 -44.33
CA ASN A 198 -21.95 -0.40 -45.19
C ASN A 198 -20.57 0.01 -44.65
N ASN A 199 -20.18 -0.47 -43.47
CA ASN A 199 -18.78 -0.54 -43.06
C ASN A 199 -18.11 -1.69 -43.85
N ASN A 200 -18.15 -1.59 -45.17
CA ASN A 200 -17.27 -2.38 -46.02
C ASN A 200 -15.85 -1.78 -45.95
N VAL A 201 -15.15 -2.06 -44.86
CA VAL A 201 -13.76 -2.48 -45.06
C VAL A 201 -13.93 -3.80 -45.82
N MET A 202 -13.81 -3.76 -47.12
CA MET A 202 -13.59 -4.94 -47.94
C MET A 202 -12.29 -5.61 -47.41
N SER A 203 -12.46 -6.45 -46.42
CA SER A 203 -11.53 -7.55 -46.23
C SER A 203 -11.81 -8.50 -47.39
N ASN A 204 -10.87 -8.57 -48.31
CA ASN A 204 -10.84 -9.47 -49.46
C ASN A 204 -10.79 -10.96 -49.05
N SER A 205 -11.59 -11.38 -48.11
CA SER A 205 -11.78 -12.79 -47.77
C SER A 205 -13.26 -13.10 -47.70
N THR A 206 -13.88 -13.31 -48.88
CA THR A 206 -15.09 -14.11 -49.05
C THR A 206 -14.76 -15.56 -48.68
N LYS A 207 -14.52 -15.82 -47.39
CA LYS A 207 -14.55 -17.20 -46.89
C LYS A 207 -16.03 -17.58 -46.79
N VAL A 208 -16.46 -18.36 -47.74
CA VAL A 208 -17.79 -19.02 -47.74
C VAL A 208 -17.93 -19.74 -46.38
N LEU A 209 -18.91 -19.33 -45.59
CA LEU A 209 -19.16 -19.91 -44.29
C LEU A 209 -19.88 -21.24 -44.46
N HIS A 210 -19.16 -22.35 -44.46
CA HIS A 210 -19.72 -23.71 -44.40
C HIS A 210 -20.17 -24.10 -42.97
N ARG A 211 -20.47 -23.13 -42.12
CA ARG A 211 -20.93 -23.41 -40.75
C ARG A 211 -22.43 -23.08 -40.61
N SER A 212 -23.13 -23.96 -39.90
CA SER A 212 -24.53 -23.74 -39.51
C SER A 212 -24.74 -22.37 -38.86
N LEU A 213 -25.80 -21.64 -39.22
CA LEU A 213 -26.21 -20.37 -38.63
C LEU A 213 -26.72 -20.55 -37.19
N SER A 214 -25.83 -20.93 -36.29
CA SER A 214 -26.16 -21.01 -34.87
C SER A 214 -25.93 -19.67 -34.16
N ALA A 215 -26.67 -19.40 -33.08
CA ALA A 215 -26.53 -18.18 -32.28
C ALA A 215 -25.07 -17.98 -31.77
N LYS A 216 -24.34 -19.07 -31.50
CA LYS A 216 -22.92 -19.05 -31.10
C LYS A 216 -22.01 -18.59 -32.24
N ASN A 217 -22.20 -19.11 -33.46
CA ASN A 217 -21.39 -18.73 -34.62
C ASN A 217 -21.64 -17.28 -35.04
N LEU A 218 -22.88 -16.81 -34.95
CA LEU A 218 -23.23 -15.41 -35.20
C LEU A 218 -22.60 -14.47 -34.17
N ALA A 219 -22.63 -14.83 -32.88
CA ALA A 219 -21.97 -14.07 -31.81
C ALA A 219 -20.46 -13.95 -32.03
N PHE A 220 -19.80 -15.06 -32.38
CA PHE A 220 -18.36 -15.08 -32.68
C PHE A 220 -18.00 -14.21 -33.91
N LEU A 221 -18.77 -14.29 -34.99
CA LEU A 221 -18.55 -13.47 -36.17
C LEU A 221 -18.69 -11.98 -35.86
N ASN A 222 -19.67 -11.62 -35.04
CA ASN A 222 -19.90 -10.25 -34.63
C ASN A 222 -18.76 -9.73 -33.76
N PHE A 223 -18.30 -10.54 -32.80
CA PHE A 223 -17.15 -10.24 -31.95
C PHE A 223 -15.89 -10.01 -32.81
N ALA A 224 -15.60 -10.87 -33.75
CA ALA A 224 -14.45 -10.78 -34.64
C ALA A 224 -14.51 -9.63 -35.66
N ARG A 225 -15.71 -9.21 -36.08
CA ARG A 225 -15.92 -8.16 -37.09
C ARG A 225 -15.49 -6.77 -36.60
N ASN A 226 -15.69 -6.47 -35.32
CA ASN A 226 -15.45 -5.15 -34.72
C ASN A 226 -14.23 -5.13 -33.80
N ARG A 227 -13.12 -5.77 -34.18
CA ARG A 227 -11.94 -5.98 -33.34
C ARG A 227 -11.48 -4.74 -32.59
N LYS A 228 -11.24 -3.61 -33.27
CA LYS A 228 -10.76 -2.37 -32.63
C LYS A 228 -11.65 -1.89 -31.48
N LYS A 229 -12.97 -1.98 -31.64
CA LYS A 229 -13.92 -1.57 -30.60
C LYS A 229 -13.96 -2.59 -29.47
N THR A 230 -13.93 -3.86 -29.79
CA THR A 230 -13.89 -4.98 -28.87
C THR A 230 -12.62 -4.90 -28.00
N ASP A 231 -11.45 -4.78 -28.63
CA ASP A 231 -10.16 -4.70 -27.94
C ASP A 231 -10.10 -3.48 -27.00
N LEU A 232 -10.62 -2.32 -27.44
CA LEU A 232 -10.68 -1.13 -26.62
C LEU A 232 -11.59 -1.31 -25.38
N THR A 233 -12.74 -1.97 -25.57
CA THR A 233 -13.65 -2.26 -24.46
C THR A 233 -13.04 -3.25 -23.48
N ILE A 234 -12.43 -4.34 -23.99
CA ILE A 234 -11.73 -5.33 -23.16
C ILE A 234 -10.58 -4.66 -22.40
N LEU A 235 -9.80 -3.81 -23.07
CA LEU A 235 -8.68 -3.11 -22.44
C LEU A 235 -9.16 -2.17 -21.33
N SER A 236 -10.18 -1.33 -21.59
CA SER A 236 -10.65 -0.36 -20.58
C SER A 236 -11.31 -1.01 -19.37
N LEU A 237 -12.02 -2.12 -19.57
CA LEU A 237 -12.58 -2.93 -18.48
C LEU A 237 -11.50 -3.76 -17.79
N GLY A 238 -10.55 -4.29 -18.58
CA GLY A 238 -9.45 -5.12 -18.09
C GLY A 238 -8.52 -4.36 -17.14
N VAL A 239 -8.30 -3.05 -17.39
CA VAL A 239 -7.50 -2.22 -16.47
C VAL A 239 -8.08 -2.22 -15.06
N CYS A 240 -9.40 -2.13 -14.89
CA CYS A 240 -10.02 -2.26 -13.58
C CYS A 240 -9.72 -3.62 -12.93
N GLY A 241 -9.89 -4.70 -13.68
CA GLY A 241 -9.60 -6.05 -13.20
C GLY A 241 -8.11 -6.27 -12.91
N ILE A 242 -7.21 -5.70 -13.72
CA ILE A 242 -5.76 -5.72 -13.48
C ILE A 242 -5.43 -5.04 -12.14
N LEU A 243 -5.96 -3.84 -11.90
CA LEU A 243 -5.73 -3.10 -10.67
C LEU A 243 -6.29 -3.84 -9.44
N LEU A 244 -7.50 -4.41 -9.57
CA LEU A 244 -8.07 -5.23 -8.52
C LEU A 244 -7.18 -6.44 -8.20
N MET A 245 -6.80 -7.19 -9.22
CA MET A 245 -5.97 -8.39 -9.06
C MET A 245 -4.59 -8.06 -8.50
N ALA A 246 -3.95 -7.02 -9.00
CA ALA A 246 -2.62 -6.62 -8.57
C ALA A 246 -2.61 -6.11 -7.11
N SER A 247 -3.58 -5.25 -6.73
CA SER A 247 -3.69 -4.76 -5.37
C SER A 247 -4.08 -5.85 -4.38
N SER A 248 -5.04 -6.70 -4.74
CA SER A 248 -5.46 -7.81 -3.89
C SER A 248 -4.35 -8.85 -3.72
N ALA A 249 -3.60 -9.17 -4.80
CA ALA A 249 -2.44 -10.04 -4.72
C ALA A 249 -1.41 -9.50 -3.73
N TYR A 250 -1.08 -8.22 -3.81
CA TYR A 250 -0.14 -7.59 -2.89
C TYR A 250 -0.62 -7.66 -1.43
N PHE A 251 -1.84 -7.19 -1.14
CA PHE A 251 -2.35 -7.18 0.23
C PHE A 251 -2.60 -8.57 0.82
N ASN A 252 -2.97 -9.55 0.01
CA ASN A 252 -3.16 -10.93 0.48
C ASN A 252 -1.82 -11.66 0.66
N SER A 253 -0.75 -11.12 0.09
CA SER A 253 0.61 -11.65 0.26
C SER A 253 1.29 -11.16 1.53
N ILE A 254 0.74 -10.13 2.20
CA ILE A 254 1.23 -9.66 3.49
C ILE A 254 0.59 -10.52 4.58
N ASP A 255 1.43 -11.22 5.32
CA ASP A 255 1.01 -12.06 6.45
C ASP A 255 1.26 -11.31 7.77
N PRO A 256 0.19 -10.88 8.47
CA PRO A 256 0.31 -10.20 9.77
C PRO A 256 0.98 -11.05 10.84
N LEU A 257 0.77 -12.37 10.81
CA LEU A 257 1.42 -13.29 11.74
C LEU A 257 2.93 -13.35 11.47
N ALA A 258 3.33 -13.48 10.20
CA ALA A 258 4.76 -13.45 9.86
C ALA A 258 5.42 -12.12 10.22
N MET A 259 4.68 -10.99 10.12
CA MET A 259 5.16 -9.70 10.59
C MET A 259 5.30 -9.65 12.11
N ALA A 260 4.31 -10.13 12.84
CA ALA A 260 4.36 -10.20 14.30
C ALA A 260 5.49 -11.12 14.78
N ARG A 261 5.70 -12.24 14.11
CA ARG A 261 6.80 -13.19 14.40
C ARG A 261 8.20 -12.62 14.16
N ARG A 262 8.37 -11.51 13.49
CA ARG A 262 9.67 -10.80 13.46
C ARG A 262 10.01 -10.19 14.82
N SER A 263 9.01 -9.62 15.49
CA SER A 263 9.17 -9.08 16.86
C SER A 263 8.98 -10.13 17.94
N PHE A 264 8.25 -11.21 17.63
CA PHE A 264 8.04 -12.40 18.45
C PHE A 264 8.54 -13.65 17.71
N PRO A 265 9.81 -13.83 17.50
CA PRO A 265 10.32 -14.98 16.77
C PRO A 265 10.13 -16.29 17.53
N TYR A 266 9.84 -16.21 18.80
CA TYR A 266 9.66 -17.31 19.74
C TYR A 266 8.55 -16.95 20.75
N GLY A 267 7.83 -17.94 21.27
CA GLY A 267 6.81 -17.78 22.31
C GLY A 267 5.59 -16.91 21.92
N GLU A 268 4.69 -16.74 22.87
CA GLU A 268 3.42 -16.01 22.72
C GLU A 268 3.29 -14.80 23.62
N ILE A 269 4.07 -14.72 24.72
CA ILE A 269 4.00 -13.62 25.68
C ILE A 269 5.36 -12.98 25.81
N ARG A 270 5.40 -11.66 25.77
CA ARG A 270 6.60 -10.85 25.96
C ARG A 270 6.43 -10.00 27.20
N LEU A 271 7.41 -10.06 28.07
CA LEU A 271 7.62 -9.18 29.20
C LEU A 271 8.78 -8.27 28.87
N GLU A 272 8.60 -6.99 28.86
CA GLU A 272 9.60 -6.03 28.43
C GLU A 272 9.74 -4.91 29.46
N LEU A 273 10.97 -4.52 29.78
CA LEU A 273 11.27 -3.47 30.73
C LEU A 273 11.07 -2.09 30.08
N GLY A 274 10.16 -1.31 30.62
CA GLY A 274 9.79 0.01 30.10
C GLY A 274 8.75 -0.04 28.98
N ASP A 275 7.98 1.02 28.85
CA ASP A 275 7.05 1.21 27.73
C ASP A 275 7.83 1.25 26.43
N TYR A 276 7.49 0.38 25.49
CA TYR A 276 8.16 0.24 24.18
C TYR A 276 9.63 -0.20 24.25
N GLY A 277 10.09 -0.76 25.38
CA GLY A 277 11.43 -1.34 25.56
C GLY A 277 12.58 -0.34 25.50
N PRO A 278 13.81 -0.83 25.29
CA PRO A 278 15.01 0.01 25.31
C PRO A 278 15.02 1.09 24.21
N GLN A 279 14.35 0.87 23.09
CA GLN A 279 14.31 1.79 21.94
C GLN A 279 13.62 3.13 22.24
N ALA A 280 12.77 3.19 23.26
CA ALA A 280 12.03 4.39 23.63
C ALA A 280 12.74 5.25 24.68
N HIS A 281 13.89 4.80 25.18
CA HIS A 281 14.57 5.41 26.31
C HIS A 281 15.99 5.84 25.95
N ASN A 282 16.49 6.85 26.65
CA ASN A 282 17.91 7.17 26.61
C ASN A 282 18.72 6.26 27.56
N SER A 283 20.04 6.28 27.43
CA SER A 283 20.96 5.48 28.22
C SER A 283 20.77 5.67 29.73
N GLU A 284 20.62 6.91 30.23
CA GLU A 284 20.47 7.19 31.66
C GLU A 284 19.11 6.71 32.19
N GLN A 285 18.03 7.02 31.46
CA GLN A 285 16.67 6.58 31.83
C GLN A 285 16.55 5.08 31.86
N TYR A 286 17.11 4.41 30.86
CA TYR A 286 17.05 2.96 30.79
C TYR A 286 17.88 2.29 31.88
N SER A 287 19.05 2.84 32.18
CA SER A 287 19.89 2.39 33.32
C SER A 287 19.17 2.51 34.67
N GLU A 288 18.38 3.57 34.87
CA GLU A 288 17.58 3.70 36.11
C GLU A 288 16.45 2.65 36.17
N LEU A 289 15.79 2.35 35.03
CA LEU A 289 14.80 1.27 34.96
C LEU A 289 15.44 -0.09 35.30
N GLN A 290 16.64 -0.35 34.79
CA GLN A 290 17.35 -1.59 35.02
C GLN A 290 17.80 -1.78 36.49
N LYS A 291 18.05 -0.71 37.25
CA LYS A 291 18.35 -0.82 38.69
C LYS A 291 17.20 -1.36 39.53
N SER A 292 15.95 -1.17 39.08
CA SER A 292 14.72 -1.68 39.72
C SER A 292 14.08 -2.83 38.93
N ASN A 293 14.88 -3.57 38.20
CA ASN A 293 14.44 -4.58 37.25
C ASN A 293 13.83 -5.80 37.96
N LEU A 294 12.61 -6.13 37.60
CA LEU A 294 11.89 -7.30 38.09
C LEU A 294 12.24 -8.60 37.33
N LEU A 295 12.88 -8.51 36.16
CA LEU A 295 13.26 -9.67 35.35
C LEU A 295 14.48 -10.40 35.95
N THR A 296 14.29 -10.96 37.14
CA THR A 296 15.29 -11.71 37.90
C THR A 296 15.09 -13.22 37.72
N GLU A 297 16.07 -14.02 38.13
CA GLU A 297 15.95 -15.49 38.10
C GLU A 297 14.78 -15.98 38.96
N ASP A 298 14.56 -15.42 40.15
CA ASP A 298 13.43 -15.78 41.04
C ASP A 298 12.09 -15.50 40.36
N PHE A 299 12.00 -14.38 39.61
CA PHE A 299 10.80 -14.04 38.86
C PHE A 299 10.62 -14.98 37.68
N ARG A 300 11.70 -15.35 37.01
CA ARG A 300 11.67 -16.34 35.91
C ARG A 300 11.16 -17.70 36.41
N GLU A 301 11.66 -18.19 37.52
CA GLU A 301 11.19 -19.43 38.13
C GLU A 301 9.69 -19.37 38.47
N SER A 302 9.23 -18.24 39.03
CA SER A 302 7.80 -18.05 39.33
C SER A 302 6.89 -18.07 38.09
N ILE A 303 7.39 -17.67 36.91
CA ILE A 303 6.67 -17.77 35.67
C ILE A 303 6.69 -19.19 35.11
N LEU A 304 7.82 -19.91 35.25
CA LEU A 304 7.92 -21.30 34.81
C LEU A 304 6.98 -22.25 35.56
N ASP A 305 6.63 -21.92 36.82
CA ASP A 305 5.67 -22.69 37.64
C ASP A 305 4.19 -22.50 37.17
N ILE A 306 3.91 -21.58 36.26
CA ILE A 306 2.56 -21.32 35.74
C ILE A 306 2.18 -22.44 34.74
N ASP A 307 0.96 -23.01 34.91
CA ASP A 307 0.46 -24.06 34.04
C ASP A 307 0.35 -23.58 32.57
N GLY A 308 0.99 -24.30 31.69
CA GLY A 308 1.03 -24.00 30.26
C GLY A 308 2.24 -23.20 29.78
N VAL A 309 3.14 -22.80 30.68
CA VAL A 309 4.45 -22.23 30.31
C VAL A 309 5.43 -23.38 30.05
N GLU A 310 6.09 -23.36 28.89
CA GLU A 310 7.04 -24.40 28.47
C GLU A 310 8.48 -23.95 28.58
N GLU A 311 8.81 -22.76 28.10
CA GLU A 311 10.19 -22.22 28.12
C GLU A 311 10.17 -20.69 28.23
N ILE A 312 11.23 -20.14 28.80
CA ILE A 312 11.47 -18.68 28.83
C ILE A 312 12.83 -18.39 28.22
N LYS A 313 12.85 -17.52 27.20
CA LYS A 313 14.07 -16.95 26.65
C LYS A 313 14.32 -15.57 27.20
N GLU A 314 15.53 -15.37 27.69
CA GLU A 314 15.98 -14.12 28.25
C GLU A 314 16.79 -13.34 27.23
N TYR A 315 16.54 -12.03 27.19
CA TYR A 315 17.30 -11.09 26.40
C TYR A 315 17.96 -10.09 27.32
N GLN A 316 19.25 -9.95 27.16
CA GLN A 316 20.11 -9.08 27.97
C GLN A 316 20.64 -7.97 27.08
N GLY A 317 20.73 -6.77 27.61
CA GLY A 317 21.21 -5.63 26.89
C GLY A 317 20.89 -4.33 27.59
N THR A 318 21.28 -3.22 27.01
CA THR A 318 21.00 -1.88 27.50
C THR A 318 21.07 -0.85 26.40
N VAL A 319 20.81 0.41 26.70
CA VAL A 319 21.00 1.53 25.79
C VAL A 319 22.37 2.16 26.07
N LEU A 320 23.23 2.17 25.04
CA LEU A 320 24.56 2.74 25.09
C LEU A 320 24.63 4.07 24.35
N ASN A 321 25.38 5.01 24.86
CA ASN A 321 25.75 6.22 24.12
C ASN A 321 26.96 5.89 23.24
N VAL A 322 26.76 5.90 21.94
CA VAL A 322 27.79 5.57 20.95
C VAL A 322 28.18 6.83 20.19
N ARG A 323 29.45 7.15 20.20
CA ARG A 323 30.00 8.23 19.36
C ARG A 323 30.23 7.68 17.96
N MET A 324 29.47 8.22 17.02
CA MET A 324 29.55 7.85 15.61
C MET A 324 30.79 8.43 14.93
N PRO A 325 31.23 7.88 13.81
CA PRO A 325 32.31 8.47 12.99
C PRO A 325 31.98 9.88 12.50
N THR A 326 30.72 10.27 12.44
CA THR A 326 30.25 11.63 12.14
C THR A 326 30.56 12.64 13.24
N GLY A 327 30.89 12.15 14.46
CA GLY A 327 31.17 12.95 15.65
C GLY A 327 29.97 13.11 16.59
N ASP A 328 28.77 12.72 16.17
CA ASP A 328 27.56 12.76 16.97
C ASP A 328 27.53 11.61 17.99
N ILE A 329 26.90 11.84 19.14
CA ILE A 329 26.66 10.79 20.14
C ILE A 329 25.19 10.39 20.05
N GLU A 330 24.96 9.11 19.77
CA GLU A 330 23.61 8.59 19.61
C GLU A 330 23.33 7.47 20.62
N PRO A 331 22.12 7.43 21.22
CA PRO A 331 21.71 6.32 22.06
C PRO A 331 21.35 5.12 21.19
N ILE A 332 22.08 4.04 21.32
CA ILE A 332 21.88 2.82 20.54
C ILE A 332 21.55 1.66 21.47
N VAL A 333 20.55 0.87 21.08
CA VAL A 333 20.23 -0.38 21.78
C VAL A 333 21.36 -1.38 21.55
N SER A 334 21.88 -1.93 22.62
CA SER A 334 22.87 -3.00 22.58
C SER A 334 22.29 -4.29 23.11
N ASP A 335 22.37 -5.34 22.33
CA ASP A 335 22.06 -6.70 22.74
C ASP A 335 23.34 -7.42 23.16
N ALA A 336 23.27 -8.12 24.29
CA ALA A 336 24.37 -8.94 24.76
C ALA A 336 24.55 -10.17 23.86
N TYR A 337 25.71 -10.25 23.24
CA TYR A 337 26.09 -11.41 22.46
C TYR A 337 26.59 -12.52 23.38
N THR A 338 25.90 -13.66 23.35
CA THR A 338 26.18 -14.85 24.17
C THR A 338 26.44 -16.05 23.27
N PRO A 339 27.04 -17.14 23.81
CA PRO A 339 27.23 -18.37 23.03
C PRO A 339 25.94 -18.94 22.43
N SER A 340 24.79 -18.72 23.08
CA SER A 340 23.50 -19.19 22.59
C SER A 340 23.02 -18.44 21.34
N SER A 341 23.39 -17.16 21.18
CA SER A 341 23.02 -16.34 20.02
C SER A 341 24.01 -16.45 18.85
N GLN A 342 25.18 -17.08 19.03
CA GLN A 342 26.21 -17.20 18.00
C GLN A 342 25.67 -17.84 16.71
N LYS A 343 25.01 -18.98 16.82
CA LYS A 343 24.46 -19.69 15.66
C LYS A 343 23.45 -18.87 14.86
N LEU A 344 22.66 -18.05 15.54
CA LEU A 344 21.71 -17.13 14.92
C LEU A 344 22.45 -16.03 14.15
N LEU A 345 23.42 -15.36 14.79
CA LEU A 345 24.19 -14.29 14.16
C LEU A 345 24.99 -14.79 12.96
N GLU A 346 25.59 -15.99 13.04
CA GLU A 346 26.27 -16.63 11.90
C GLU A 346 25.31 -16.86 10.70
N GLN A 347 24.06 -17.24 10.97
CA GLN A 347 23.08 -17.47 9.91
C GLN A 347 22.68 -16.20 9.15
N TYR A 348 22.71 -15.04 9.84
CA TYR A 348 22.34 -13.75 9.28
C TYR A 348 23.55 -12.86 8.95
N LEU A 349 24.77 -13.38 9.08
CA LEU A 349 26.00 -12.66 8.79
C LEU A 349 26.08 -12.32 7.29
N ILE A 350 26.29 -11.03 6.99
CA ILE A 350 26.49 -10.54 5.63
C ILE A 350 27.98 -10.41 5.33
N ASP A 351 28.75 -9.90 6.29
CA ASP A 351 30.19 -9.67 6.14
C ASP A 351 30.90 -9.77 7.50
N GLY A 352 32.20 -10.10 7.46
CA GLY A 352 33.03 -10.20 8.65
C GLY A 352 32.90 -11.52 9.41
N THR A 353 32.96 -11.49 10.74
CA THR A 353 32.95 -12.66 11.62
C THR A 353 31.90 -12.53 12.71
N ALA A 354 31.35 -13.68 13.15
CA ALA A 354 30.51 -13.80 14.34
C ALA A 354 31.15 -14.77 15.37
N ASP A 355 32.46 -15.01 15.31
CA ASP A 355 33.15 -15.82 16.29
C ASP A 355 33.31 -15.04 17.60
N LEU A 356 32.68 -15.53 18.68
CA LEU A 356 32.65 -14.84 19.97
C LEU A 356 34.06 -14.66 20.57
N GLN A 357 34.96 -15.61 20.39
CA GLN A 357 36.32 -15.53 20.91
C GLN A 357 37.15 -14.50 20.16
N GLU A 358 36.97 -14.42 18.86
CA GLU A 358 37.62 -13.43 18.02
C GLU A 358 37.17 -12.01 18.38
N LEU A 359 35.87 -11.81 18.62
CA LEU A 359 35.28 -10.55 19.05
C LEU A 359 35.83 -10.12 20.44
N LEU A 360 35.87 -11.04 21.41
CA LEU A 360 36.40 -10.77 22.73
C LEU A 360 37.88 -10.36 22.74
N ASN A 361 38.68 -11.01 21.88
CA ASN A 361 40.12 -10.73 21.78
C ASN A 361 40.44 -9.39 21.14
N ASN A 362 39.55 -8.86 20.30
CA ASN A 362 39.79 -7.66 19.51
C ASN A 362 38.84 -6.49 19.85
N ASN A 363 38.12 -6.53 20.96
CA ASN A 363 37.05 -5.60 21.31
C ASN A 363 36.04 -5.43 20.17
N GLY A 364 35.68 -6.55 19.52
CA GLY A 364 34.81 -6.56 18.35
C GLY A 364 33.33 -6.48 18.71
N ILE A 365 32.58 -5.85 17.85
CA ILE A 365 31.13 -5.80 17.89
C ILE A 365 30.55 -6.23 16.54
N ILE A 366 29.29 -6.66 16.57
CA ILE A 366 28.51 -6.91 15.36
C ILE A 366 27.43 -5.83 15.28
N ILE A 367 27.21 -5.31 14.10
CA ILE A 367 26.14 -4.33 13.85
C ILE A 367 25.09 -4.89 12.90
N GLU A 368 23.87 -4.50 13.15
CA GLU A 368 22.79 -4.70 12.20
C GLU A 368 22.91 -3.63 11.10
N ASN A 369 23.07 -4.05 9.84
CA ASN A 369 23.17 -3.12 8.73
C ASN A 369 21.95 -3.26 7.81
N GLY A 370 21.08 -2.25 7.83
CA GLY A 370 19.97 -2.09 6.93
C GLY A 370 19.98 -0.71 6.28
N PRO A 371 19.14 -0.50 5.26
CA PRO A 371 18.97 0.81 4.65
C PRO A 371 18.65 1.90 5.69
N GLN A 372 17.99 1.52 6.77
CA GLN A 372 17.55 2.41 7.83
C GLN A 372 18.72 2.89 8.70
N TRP A 373 19.73 2.06 8.94
CA TRP A 373 20.93 2.42 9.71
C TRP A 373 21.64 3.64 9.09
N LYS A 374 21.92 3.56 7.78
CA LYS A 374 22.53 4.65 7.03
C LYS A 374 21.67 5.92 7.00
N GLU A 375 20.35 5.75 6.87
CA GLU A 375 19.41 6.87 6.87
C GLU A 375 19.28 7.52 8.25
N THR A 376 19.32 6.72 9.34
CA THR A 376 19.17 7.21 10.72
C THR A 376 20.44 7.90 11.23
N PHE A 377 21.61 7.27 11.04
CA PHE A 377 22.87 7.74 11.63
C PHE A 377 23.78 8.46 10.64
N GLY A 378 23.43 8.53 9.36
CA GLY A 378 24.23 9.17 8.31
C GLY A 378 25.57 8.48 8.02
N TRP A 379 25.73 7.23 8.51
CA TRP A 379 26.96 6.46 8.42
C TRP A 379 26.74 5.13 7.70
N ASP A 380 27.63 4.84 6.76
CA ASP A 380 27.66 3.59 6.00
C ASP A 380 28.73 2.70 6.62
N ALA A 381 28.31 1.87 7.57
CA ALA A 381 29.21 1.09 8.39
C ALA A 381 29.96 0.02 7.58
N ALA A 382 31.24 -0.11 7.83
CA ALA A 382 32.11 -1.09 7.22
C ALA A 382 32.92 -1.89 8.25
N ILE A 383 33.32 -3.10 7.87
CA ILE A 383 34.21 -3.91 8.68
C ILE A 383 35.51 -3.16 8.91
N GLY A 384 35.89 -3.05 10.18
CA GLY A 384 37.09 -2.36 10.61
C GLY A 384 36.86 -0.95 11.13
N ASP A 385 35.67 -0.40 11.02
CA ASP A 385 35.32 0.89 11.60
C ASP A 385 35.41 0.85 13.12
N GLU A 386 35.89 1.95 13.70
CA GLU A 386 36.09 2.10 15.14
C GLU A 386 35.02 3.03 15.71
N LEU A 387 34.37 2.58 16.78
CA LEU A 387 33.35 3.33 17.50
C LEU A 387 33.78 3.53 18.96
N LEU A 388 33.31 4.61 19.56
CA LEU A 388 33.57 4.89 20.96
C LEU A 388 32.25 4.79 21.75
N ILE A 389 32.19 3.83 22.67
CA ILE A 389 31.06 3.66 23.58
C ILE A 389 31.34 4.44 24.87
N GLU A 390 30.40 5.31 25.25
CA GLU A 390 30.48 6.14 26.44
C GLU A 390 29.44 5.69 27.49
N VAL A 391 29.88 5.21 28.67
CA VAL A 391 28.99 4.78 29.74
C VAL A 391 29.54 5.26 31.10
N SER A 392 28.72 6.02 31.82
CA SER A 392 29.06 6.48 33.20
C SER A 392 30.46 7.11 33.35
N GLY A 393 30.92 7.84 32.31
CA GLY A 393 32.24 8.47 32.28
C GLY A 393 33.40 7.55 31.92
N GLN A 394 33.13 6.30 31.59
CA GLN A 394 34.11 5.38 31.00
C GLN A 394 33.91 5.34 29.48
N THR A 395 35.00 5.16 28.76
CA THR A 395 35.00 5.02 27.29
C THR A 395 35.60 3.68 26.92
N LEU A 396 34.92 2.98 26.02
CA LEU A 396 35.41 1.75 25.40
C LEU A 396 35.48 1.94 23.88
N GLU A 397 36.67 1.75 23.34
CA GLU A 397 36.88 1.68 21.91
C GLU A 397 36.55 0.29 21.39
N VAL A 398 35.65 0.19 20.45
CA VAL A 398 35.18 -1.06 19.85
C VAL A 398 35.33 -1.03 18.35
N LYS A 399 35.50 -2.19 17.74
CA LYS A 399 35.70 -2.34 16.30
C LYS A 399 34.57 -3.14 15.67
N VAL A 400 34.03 -2.64 14.56
CA VAL A 400 33.05 -3.38 13.77
C VAL A 400 33.73 -4.59 13.14
N MET A 401 33.40 -5.79 13.56
CA MET A 401 33.99 -7.04 13.06
C MET A 401 32.98 -7.91 12.32
N GLY A 402 31.69 -7.69 12.53
CA GLY A 402 30.62 -8.39 11.84
C GLY A 402 29.48 -7.45 11.46
N ILE A 403 28.85 -7.76 10.34
CA ILE A 403 27.66 -7.06 9.85
C ILE A 403 26.58 -8.10 9.56
N VAL A 404 25.41 -7.96 10.19
CA VAL A 404 24.27 -8.87 10.02
C VAL A 404 23.12 -8.20 9.28
N ASP A 405 22.27 -9.03 8.64
CA ASP A 405 21.08 -8.57 7.89
C ASP A 405 20.07 -7.94 8.86
N ALA A 406 19.50 -6.81 8.48
CA ALA A 406 18.39 -6.14 9.18
C ALA A 406 17.11 -6.98 9.34
N ASN A 407 17.05 -8.16 8.73
CA ASN A 407 15.97 -9.12 8.92
C ASN A 407 16.26 -10.14 10.02
N ILE A 408 17.33 -9.95 10.80
CA ILE A 408 17.62 -10.83 11.93
C ILE A 408 16.43 -10.79 12.93
N PRO A 409 15.91 -11.95 13.35
CA PRO A 409 14.90 -12.00 14.40
C PRO A 409 15.47 -11.38 15.69
N TYR A 410 14.70 -10.57 16.38
CA TYR A 410 15.02 -9.82 17.60
C TYR A 410 15.74 -8.48 17.42
N GLY A 411 16.45 -8.26 16.31
CA GLY A 411 17.03 -6.95 16.04
C GLY A 411 15.91 -5.90 15.92
N GLY A 412 16.01 -4.81 16.65
CA GLY A 412 15.40 -3.56 16.22
C GLY A 412 16.31 -3.07 15.08
N TYR A 413 15.84 -2.31 14.14
CA TYR A 413 16.61 -1.88 12.97
C TYR A 413 17.93 -1.12 13.24
N ASP A 414 18.31 -0.94 14.50
CA ASP A 414 19.45 -0.12 14.96
C ASP A 414 20.17 -0.77 16.14
N THR A 415 20.39 -2.10 16.13
CA THR A 415 20.94 -2.85 17.26
C THR A 415 22.45 -3.10 17.10
N LEU A 416 23.19 -2.92 18.19
CA LEU A 416 24.56 -3.39 18.33
C LEU A 416 24.57 -4.72 19.10
N PHE A 417 25.30 -5.71 18.60
CA PHE A 417 25.56 -6.93 19.34
C PHE A 417 26.97 -6.85 19.94
N ILE A 418 27.05 -6.83 21.26
CA ILE A 418 28.30 -6.72 22.01
C ILE A 418 28.47 -7.95 22.92
N PRO A 419 29.64 -8.59 22.97
CA PRO A 419 29.88 -9.70 23.89
C PRO A 419 29.47 -9.36 25.32
N LEU A 420 28.67 -10.22 25.97
CA LEU A 420 28.18 -9.99 27.34
C LEU A 420 29.30 -9.70 28.33
N GLU A 421 30.43 -10.38 28.19
CA GLU A 421 31.61 -10.15 29.05
C GLU A 421 32.21 -8.75 28.87
N MET A 422 32.14 -8.16 27.70
CA MET A 422 32.54 -6.78 27.44
C MET A 422 31.53 -5.80 28.02
N LEU A 423 30.24 -6.05 27.76
CA LEU A 423 29.14 -5.20 28.23
C LEU A 423 29.13 -5.13 29.78
N SER A 424 29.27 -6.25 30.47
CA SER A 424 29.29 -6.33 31.94
C SER A 424 30.46 -5.61 32.58
N LYS A 425 31.58 -5.38 31.85
CA LYS A 425 32.72 -4.63 32.37
C LYS A 425 32.52 -3.12 32.38
N ILE A 426 31.72 -2.61 31.44
CA ILE A 426 31.53 -1.16 31.24
C ILE A 426 30.23 -0.65 31.85
N VAL A 427 29.20 -1.51 31.93
CA VAL A 427 27.89 -1.14 32.47
C VAL A 427 27.81 -1.54 33.94
N PRO A 428 27.66 -0.58 34.89
CA PRO A 428 27.63 -0.87 36.33
C PRO A 428 26.25 -1.36 36.80
N ILE A 429 25.64 -2.30 36.05
CA ILE A 429 24.32 -2.87 36.31
C ILE A 429 24.46 -4.38 36.33
N GLU A 430 24.06 -5.02 37.45
CA GLU A 430 24.16 -6.47 37.62
C GLU A 430 23.14 -7.23 36.76
N ASN A 431 21.90 -6.72 36.67
CA ASN A 431 20.85 -7.34 35.92
C ASN A 431 20.57 -6.59 34.58
N LEU A 432 21.12 -7.13 33.52
CA LEU A 432 20.98 -6.61 32.17
C LEU A 432 19.77 -7.19 31.40
N ASN A 433 18.94 -8.04 32.03
CA ASN A 433 17.74 -8.55 31.41
C ASN A 433 16.82 -7.37 31.05
N TYR A 434 16.38 -7.31 29.82
CA TYR A 434 15.42 -6.29 29.42
C TYR A 434 14.12 -6.90 28.87
N GLN A 435 14.17 -8.19 28.53
CA GLN A 435 13.03 -8.86 27.96
C GLN A 435 13.04 -10.37 28.30
N PHE A 436 11.88 -10.88 28.67
CA PHE A 436 11.58 -12.30 28.69
C PHE A 436 10.55 -12.61 27.61
N ILE A 437 10.81 -13.65 26.82
CA ILE A 437 9.82 -14.22 25.92
C ILE A 437 9.42 -15.57 26.44
N VAL A 438 8.15 -15.71 26.75
CA VAL A 438 7.55 -16.91 27.34
C VAL A 438 6.88 -17.70 26.24
N ASP A 439 7.31 -18.92 26.09
CA ASP A 439 6.69 -19.95 25.23
C ASP A 439 5.62 -20.68 26.00
N THR A 440 4.48 -20.88 25.40
CA THR A 440 3.33 -21.47 26.07
C THR A 440 2.63 -22.48 25.16
N ASP A 441 1.91 -23.42 25.75
CA ASP A 441 0.94 -24.24 24.98
C ASP A 441 -0.05 -23.32 24.25
N ASP A 442 -0.25 -23.54 22.94
CA ASP A 442 -1.14 -22.76 22.07
C ASP A 442 -2.55 -22.56 22.64
N SER A 443 -3.03 -23.49 23.45
CA SER A 443 -4.37 -23.44 24.07
C SER A 443 -4.41 -22.69 25.39
N LYS A 444 -3.27 -22.46 26.04
CA LYS A 444 -3.18 -21.94 27.42
C LYS A 444 -2.57 -20.55 27.53
N TRP A 445 -2.05 -19.96 26.47
CA TRP A 445 -1.35 -18.68 26.50
C TRP A 445 -2.17 -17.54 27.17
N ALA A 446 -3.51 -17.52 26.96
CA ALA A 446 -4.36 -16.47 27.53
C ALA A 446 -4.47 -16.61 29.06
N ALA A 447 -4.61 -17.84 29.56
CA ALA A 447 -4.64 -18.12 30.99
C ALA A 447 -3.26 -17.82 31.63
N ALA A 448 -2.16 -18.23 30.99
CA ALA A 448 -0.80 -17.93 31.44
C ALA A 448 -0.55 -16.41 31.48
N LYS A 449 -1.00 -15.64 30.47
CA LYS A 449 -0.93 -14.17 30.48
C LYS A 449 -1.62 -13.58 31.70
N ASP A 450 -2.84 -14.02 32.00
CA ASP A 450 -3.62 -13.50 33.12
C ASP A 450 -2.95 -13.84 34.47
N GLU A 451 -2.30 -15.00 34.60
CA GLU A 451 -1.57 -15.36 35.81
C GLU A 451 -0.27 -14.57 35.94
N ILE A 452 0.49 -14.40 34.86
CA ILE A 452 1.68 -13.54 34.83
C ILE A 452 1.32 -12.11 35.24
N GLN A 453 0.20 -11.55 34.73
CA GLN A 453 -0.21 -10.20 35.09
C GLN A 453 -0.55 -10.05 36.59
N LYS A 454 -1.02 -11.10 37.27
CA LYS A 454 -1.31 -11.06 38.72
C LYS A 454 -0.05 -11.01 39.58
N ILE A 455 1.05 -11.63 39.13
CA ILE A 455 2.30 -11.63 39.88
C ILE A 455 3.14 -10.36 39.63
N ILE A 456 2.82 -9.57 38.61
CA ILE A 456 3.48 -8.31 38.31
C ILE A 456 2.91 -7.20 39.22
N PRO A 457 3.74 -6.55 40.06
CA PRO A 457 3.30 -5.45 40.90
C PRO A 457 2.78 -4.27 40.05
N PRO A 458 1.70 -3.58 40.41
CA PRO A 458 1.18 -2.42 39.70
C PRO A 458 2.16 -1.24 39.57
N THR A 459 3.20 -1.23 40.37
CA THR A 459 4.25 -0.20 40.40
C THR A 459 5.46 -0.58 39.55
N SER A 460 5.45 -1.76 38.93
CA SER A 460 6.57 -2.20 38.09
C SER A 460 6.56 -1.48 36.75
N SER A 461 7.74 -1.35 36.17
CA SER A 461 7.92 -0.80 34.81
C SER A 461 7.88 -1.90 33.74
N LEU A 462 7.29 -3.08 34.06
CA LEU A 462 7.16 -4.16 33.08
C LEU A 462 5.92 -3.98 32.23
N TYR A 463 6.12 -4.07 30.92
CA TYR A 463 5.06 -4.10 29.93
C TYR A 463 4.85 -5.54 29.43
N VAL A 464 3.59 -5.96 29.40
CA VAL A 464 3.20 -7.30 28.92
C VAL A 464 2.50 -7.15 27.60
N SER A 465 3.01 -7.78 26.57
CA SER A 465 2.38 -7.87 25.26
C SER A 465 2.31 -9.31 24.77
N THR A 466 1.37 -9.61 23.88
CA THR A 466 1.25 -10.93 23.28
C THR A 466 1.46 -10.90 21.79
N LEU A 467 1.82 -12.04 21.22
CA LEU A 467 1.86 -12.22 19.77
C LEU A 467 0.53 -11.80 19.12
N ASN A 468 -0.60 -12.15 19.78
CA ASN A 468 -1.93 -11.80 19.25
C ASN A 468 -2.17 -10.29 19.23
N ASP A 469 -1.74 -9.55 20.27
CA ASP A 469 -1.86 -8.08 20.31
C ASP A 469 -1.13 -7.44 19.11
N TRP A 470 0.04 -7.97 18.75
CA TRP A 470 0.81 -7.51 17.59
C TRP A 470 0.15 -7.90 16.26
N VAL A 471 -0.40 -9.11 16.15
CA VAL A 471 -1.14 -9.55 14.96
C VAL A 471 -2.36 -8.64 14.74
N GLU A 472 -3.10 -8.31 15.80
CA GLU A 472 -4.24 -7.39 15.71
C GLU A 472 -3.81 -5.98 15.29
N ALA A 473 -2.74 -5.45 15.89
CA ALA A 473 -2.20 -4.14 15.52
C ALA A 473 -1.75 -4.09 14.05
N TYR A 474 -1.09 -5.13 13.56
CA TYR A 474 -0.73 -5.22 12.14
C TYR A 474 -1.96 -5.37 11.23
N ASN A 475 -2.97 -6.12 11.63
CA ASN A 475 -4.23 -6.23 10.88
C ASN A 475 -4.94 -4.87 10.77
N GLU A 476 -5.05 -4.11 11.86
CA GLU A 476 -5.61 -2.76 11.85
C GLU A 476 -4.80 -1.81 10.95
N LYS A 477 -3.48 -1.86 11.07
CA LYS A 477 -2.60 -1.06 10.21
C LYS A 477 -2.80 -1.40 8.73
N LEU A 478 -2.85 -2.68 8.37
CA LEU A 478 -3.10 -3.13 7.02
C LEU A 478 -4.48 -2.72 6.51
N LEU A 479 -5.51 -2.75 7.36
CA LEU A 479 -6.86 -2.30 7.00
C LEU A 479 -6.85 -0.83 6.58
N ASN A 480 -6.13 0.03 7.29
CA ASN A 480 -5.98 1.44 6.97
C ASN A 480 -5.33 1.69 5.60
N TYR A 481 -4.42 0.81 5.16
CA TYR A 481 -3.84 0.87 3.81
C TYR A 481 -4.72 0.24 2.73
N ARG A 482 -5.42 -0.87 3.04
CA ARG A 482 -6.31 -1.59 2.11
C ARG A 482 -7.52 -0.77 1.71
N MET A 483 -8.16 -0.10 2.67
CA MET A 483 -9.43 0.61 2.47
C MET A 483 -9.35 1.69 1.39
N PRO A 484 -8.41 2.65 1.39
CA PRO A 484 -8.29 3.65 0.33
C PRO A 484 -8.09 3.03 -1.07
N VAL A 485 -7.27 1.97 -1.15
CA VAL A 485 -7.01 1.28 -2.42
C VAL A 485 -8.26 0.58 -2.94
N TYR A 486 -9.00 -0.13 -2.10
CA TYR A 486 -10.22 -0.80 -2.52
C TYR A 486 -11.35 0.17 -2.89
N ILE A 487 -11.49 1.28 -2.17
CA ILE A 487 -12.41 2.37 -2.54
C ILE A 487 -12.05 2.90 -3.93
N PHE A 488 -10.77 3.13 -4.19
CA PHE A 488 -10.30 3.58 -5.50
C PHE A 488 -10.59 2.55 -6.60
N VAL A 489 -10.29 1.27 -6.39
CA VAL A 489 -10.60 0.18 -7.33
C VAL A 489 -12.10 0.08 -7.57
N MET A 490 -12.93 0.25 -6.54
CA MET A 490 -14.38 0.29 -6.66
C MET A 490 -14.86 1.43 -7.57
N PHE A 491 -14.31 2.65 -7.43
CA PHE A 491 -14.62 3.75 -8.33
C PHE A 491 -14.27 3.44 -9.79
N ILE A 492 -13.08 2.90 -10.05
CA ILE A 492 -12.69 2.47 -11.39
C ILE A 492 -13.63 1.36 -11.91
N GLY A 493 -14.06 0.45 -11.04
CA GLY A 493 -15.05 -0.58 -11.34
C GLY A 493 -16.38 -0.02 -11.82
N VAL A 494 -16.90 1.01 -11.14
CA VAL A 494 -18.13 1.71 -11.57
C VAL A 494 -17.96 2.32 -12.96
N PHE A 495 -16.83 2.98 -13.24
CA PHE A 495 -16.53 3.48 -14.58
C PHE A 495 -16.43 2.36 -15.62
N GLY A 496 -15.83 1.24 -15.26
CA GLY A 496 -15.78 0.04 -16.09
C GLY A 496 -17.17 -0.46 -16.47
N ILE A 497 -18.05 -0.56 -15.48
CA ILE A 497 -19.46 -0.96 -15.70
C ILE A 497 -20.18 0.03 -16.62
N ILE A 498 -20.06 1.33 -16.39
CA ILE A 498 -20.65 2.37 -17.25
C ILE A 498 -20.14 2.23 -18.69
N ASN A 499 -18.85 1.98 -18.88
CA ASN A 499 -18.27 1.80 -20.21
C ASN A 499 -18.78 0.51 -20.90
N LEU A 500 -18.90 -0.59 -20.16
CA LEU A 500 -19.53 -1.81 -20.67
C LEU A 500 -20.96 -1.56 -21.10
N LEU A 501 -21.77 -0.94 -20.26
CA LEU A 501 -23.16 -0.58 -20.56
C LEU A 501 -23.24 0.28 -21.83
N ASN A 502 -22.42 1.32 -21.92
CA ASN A 502 -22.39 2.20 -23.09
C ASN A 502 -22.00 1.46 -24.38
N THR A 503 -21.03 0.55 -24.30
CA THR A 503 -20.61 -0.29 -25.43
C THR A 503 -21.71 -1.23 -25.89
N LEU A 504 -22.37 -1.90 -24.95
CA LEU A 504 -23.46 -2.83 -25.26
C LEU A 504 -24.68 -2.10 -25.83
N ILE A 505 -25.09 -0.96 -25.26
CA ILE A 505 -26.16 -0.11 -25.80
C ILE A 505 -25.82 0.30 -27.23
N THR A 506 -24.61 0.79 -27.46
CA THR A 506 -24.18 1.23 -28.78
C THR A 506 -24.16 0.07 -29.78
N ASN A 507 -23.71 -1.11 -29.39
CA ASN A 507 -23.71 -2.30 -30.23
C ASN A 507 -25.13 -2.68 -30.67
N ILE A 508 -26.09 -2.58 -29.77
CA ILE A 508 -27.49 -2.88 -30.07
C ILE A 508 -28.11 -1.80 -30.99
N LEU A 509 -27.94 -0.52 -30.64
CA LEU A 509 -28.52 0.59 -31.39
C LEU A 509 -27.95 0.69 -32.81
N THR A 510 -26.65 0.54 -33.01
CA THR A 510 -26.01 0.60 -34.32
C THR A 510 -26.38 -0.59 -35.22
N ARG A 511 -26.82 -1.69 -34.64
CA ARG A 511 -27.17 -2.93 -35.35
C ARG A 511 -28.67 -3.24 -35.34
N LYS A 512 -29.49 -2.29 -34.88
CA LYS A 512 -30.95 -2.47 -34.76
C LYS A 512 -31.58 -2.97 -36.07
N ARG A 513 -31.17 -2.39 -37.20
CA ARG A 513 -31.62 -2.81 -38.55
C ARG A 513 -31.15 -4.23 -38.91
N GLU A 514 -29.87 -4.56 -38.68
CA GLU A 514 -29.35 -5.91 -38.93
C GLU A 514 -30.11 -6.97 -38.12
N LEU A 515 -30.38 -6.64 -36.83
CA LEU A 515 -31.12 -7.51 -35.93
C LEU A 515 -32.59 -7.68 -36.40
N GLY A 516 -33.22 -6.61 -36.88
CA GLY A 516 -34.56 -6.65 -37.47
C GLY A 516 -34.61 -7.49 -38.75
N VAL A 517 -33.63 -7.35 -39.65
CA VAL A 517 -33.51 -8.18 -40.85
C VAL A 517 -33.32 -9.65 -40.52
N LEU A 518 -32.43 -9.97 -39.53
CA LEU A 518 -32.24 -11.35 -39.09
C LEU A 518 -33.54 -11.97 -38.53
N GLN A 519 -34.34 -11.19 -37.81
CA GLN A 519 -35.67 -11.63 -37.36
C GLN A 519 -36.66 -11.81 -38.51
N ALA A 520 -36.64 -10.93 -39.48
CA ALA A 520 -37.48 -11.04 -40.67
C ALA A 520 -37.14 -12.28 -41.53
N VAL A 521 -35.87 -12.70 -41.56
CA VAL A 521 -35.40 -13.92 -42.23
C VAL A 521 -35.66 -15.18 -41.41
N GLY A 522 -36.23 -15.05 -40.19
CA GLY A 522 -36.68 -16.20 -39.37
C GLY A 522 -35.87 -16.46 -38.09
N LEU A 523 -34.99 -15.57 -37.69
CA LEU A 523 -34.31 -15.71 -36.39
C LEU A 523 -35.30 -15.46 -35.25
N SER A 524 -35.53 -16.46 -34.41
CA SER A 524 -36.45 -16.31 -33.27
C SER A 524 -35.91 -15.34 -32.23
N SER A 525 -36.80 -14.69 -31.46
CA SER A 525 -36.42 -13.79 -30.37
C SER A 525 -35.60 -14.50 -29.27
N LYS A 526 -35.77 -15.82 -29.08
CA LYS A 526 -34.96 -16.64 -28.18
C LYS A 526 -33.53 -16.82 -28.70
N GLN A 527 -33.35 -17.05 -29.99
CA GLN A 527 -32.04 -17.17 -30.64
C GLN A 527 -31.30 -15.85 -30.65
N LEU A 528 -31.99 -14.73 -30.90
CA LEU A 528 -31.42 -13.38 -30.78
C LEU A 528 -30.93 -13.10 -29.37
N SER A 529 -31.73 -13.41 -28.35
CA SER A 529 -31.37 -13.26 -26.95
C SER A 529 -30.12 -14.08 -26.60
N LYS A 530 -30.09 -15.34 -27.06
CA LYS A 530 -28.94 -16.23 -26.84
C LYS A 530 -27.67 -15.72 -27.54
N MET A 531 -27.78 -15.14 -28.72
CA MET A 531 -26.68 -14.55 -29.46
C MET A 531 -26.08 -13.35 -28.68
N LEU A 532 -26.91 -12.43 -28.17
CA LEU A 532 -26.46 -11.26 -27.42
C LEU A 532 -25.84 -11.63 -26.08
N LEU A 533 -26.37 -12.65 -25.39
CA LEU A 533 -25.79 -13.19 -24.18
C LEU A 533 -24.40 -13.78 -24.43
N ILE A 534 -24.22 -14.57 -25.48
CA ILE A 534 -22.92 -15.18 -25.83
C ILE A 534 -21.92 -14.10 -26.25
N GLU A 535 -22.37 -13.07 -27.01
CA GLU A 535 -21.51 -11.93 -27.37
C GLU A 535 -20.99 -11.21 -26.13
N GLY A 536 -21.85 -10.98 -25.12
CA GLY A 536 -21.44 -10.40 -23.84
C GLY A 536 -20.49 -11.31 -23.04
N LEU A 537 -20.71 -12.63 -23.06
CA LEU A 537 -19.80 -13.59 -22.44
C LEU A 537 -18.38 -13.52 -23.03
N PHE A 538 -18.23 -13.30 -24.33
CA PHE A 538 -16.91 -13.13 -24.95
C PHE A 538 -16.19 -11.89 -24.42
N TYR A 539 -16.90 -10.77 -24.16
CA TYR A 539 -16.31 -9.59 -23.53
C TYR A 539 -15.86 -9.91 -22.10
N THR A 540 -16.72 -10.54 -21.31
CA THR A 540 -16.40 -10.89 -19.91
C THR A 540 -15.21 -11.84 -19.83
N LEU A 541 -15.15 -12.87 -20.69
CA LEU A 541 -14.01 -13.80 -20.75
C LEU A 541 -12.72 -13.09 -21.20
N GLY A 542 -12.80 -12.22 -22.18
CA GLY A 542 -11.64 -11.43 -22.65
C GLY A 542 -11.10 -10.51 -21.55
N VAL A 543 -11.98 -9.84 -20.81
CA VAL A 543 -11.63 -9.01 -19.65
C VAL A 543 -10.97 -9.86 -18.55
N LEU A 544 -11.56 -11.01 -18.23
CA LEU A 544 -11.05 -11.91 -17.20
C LEU A 544 -9.65 -12.44 -17.55
N LEU A 545 -9.45 -12.90 -18.78
CA LEU A 545 -8.15 -13.37 -19.25
C LEU A 545 -7.08 -12.27 -19.17
N LEU A 546 -7.41 -11.04 -19.58
CA LEU A 546 -6.51 -9.90 -19.48
C LEU A 546 -6.21 -9.55 -18.03
N SER A 547 -7.24 -9.55 -17.17
CA SER A 547 -7.09 -9.23 -15.73
C SER A 547 -6.24 -10.26 -15.01
N ILE A 548 -6.45 -11.55 -15.27
CA ILE A 548 -5.64 -12.61 -14.66
C ILE A 548 -4.20 -12.54 -15.15
N SER A 549 -3.96 -12.49 -16.46
CA SER A 549 -2.59 -12.54 -16.99
C SER A 549 -1.76 -11.32 -16.61
N CYS A 550 -2.25 -10.11 -16.89
CA CYS A 550 -1.53 -8.88 -16.57
C CYS A 550 -1.60 -8.56 -15.08
N GLY A 551 -2.72 -8.83 -14.40
CA GLY A 551 -2.89 -8.57 -12.98
C GLY A 551 -1.97 -9.45 -12.12
N THR A 552 -1.83 -10.74 -12.46
CA THR A 552 -0.87 -11.65 -11.81
C THR A 552 0.57 -11.18 -11.99
N LEU A 553 0.94 -10.82 -13.22
CA LEU A 553 2.29 -10.32 -13.50
C LEU A 553 2.61 -9.04 -12.73
N ILE A 554 1.71 -8.06 -12.76
CA ILE A 554 1.88 -6.79 -12.05
C ILE A 554 1.86 -7.03 -10.53
N GLY A 555 0.97 -7.87 -10.02
CA GLY A 555 0.92 -8.24 -8.61
C GLY A 555 2.22 -8.88 -8.13
N TYR A 556 2.79 -9.80 -8.91
CA TYR A 556 4.10 -10.39 -8.62
C TYR A 556 5.23 -9.35 -8.60
N LEU A 557 5.24 -8.44 -9.59
CA LEU A 557 6.22 -7.36 -9.63
C LEU A 557 6.08 -6.40 -8.45
N LEU A 558 4.86 -6.07 -8.03
CA LEU A 558 4.62 -5.28 -6.83
C LEU A 558 5.16 -5.98 -5.58
N CYS A 559 4.87 -7.26 -5.39
CA CYS A 559 5.40 -8.03 -4.26
C CYS A 559 6.94 -8.03 -4.23
N THR A 560 7.60 -8.19 -5.38
CA THR A 560 9.08 -8.15 -5.46
C THR A 560 9.66 -6.77 -5.15
N VAL A 561 9.09 -5.71 -5.73
CA VAL A 561 9.56 -4.34 -5.50
C VAL A 561 9.36 -3.92 -4.05
N PHE A 562 8.16 -4.14 -3.48
CA PHE A 562 7.89 -3.77 -2.09
C PHE A 562 8.61 -4.64 -1.07
N SER A 563 8.91 -5.92 -1.40
CA SER A 563 9.81 -6.75 -0.59
C SER A 563 11.23 -6.20 -0.55
N ALA A 564 11.75 -5.73 -1.70
CA ALA A 564 13.08 -5.10 -1.76
C ALA A 564 13.15 -3.78 -0.99
N MET A 565 12.02 -3.07 -0.85
CA MET A 565 11.91 -1.85 -0.04
C MET A 565 11.70 -2.12 1.45
N SER A 566 11.52 -3.37 1.86
CA SER A 566 11.32 -3.84 3.25
C SER A 566 10.18 -3.16 4.02
N ILE A 567 9.21 -2.52 3.35
CA ILE A 567 8.10 -1.78 3.99
C ILE A 567 7.26 -2.69 4.89
N PHE A 568 6.99 -3.92 4.43
CA PHE A 568 6.25 -4.95 5.19
C PHE A 568 7.04 -6.27 5.27
N GLY A 569 8.38 -6.20 5.15
CA GLY A 569 9.26 -7.37 5.14
C GLY A 569 9.22 -8.16 3.83
N LYS A 570 9.73 -9.39 3.86
CA LYS A 570 9.66 -10.30 2.69
C LYS A 570 8.23 -10.74 2.47
N VAL A 571 7.67 -10.38 1.32
CA VAL A 571 6.30 -10.69 0.92
C VAL A 571 6.32 -11.83 -0.11
N SER A 572 5.78 -12.97 0.23
CA SER A 572 5.61 -14.10 -0.70
C SER A 572 4.32 -13.92 -1.51
N TYR A 573 4.41 -13.99 -2.84
CA TYR A 573 3.25 -13.80 -3.70
C TYR A 573 2.14 -14.84 -3.44
N HIS A 574 0.92 -14.35 -3.12
CA HIS A 574 -0.28 -15.16 -3.01
C HIS A 574 -1.32 -14.74 -4.07
N PHE A 575 -1.83 -15.72 -4.79
CA PHE A 575 -2.82 -15.47 -5.82
C PHE A 575 -4.19 -15.13 -5.21
N PRO A 576 -4.83 -13.99 -5.59
CA PRO A 576 -6.08 -13.53 -4.99
C PRO A 576 -7.30 -14.28 -5.56
N THR A 577 -7.51 -15.51 -5.12
CA THR A 577 -8.56 -16.39 -5.66
C THR A 577 -9.96 -15.88 -5.37
N VAL A 578 -10.24 -15.41 -4.15
CA VAL A 578 -11.56 -14.95 -3.71
C VAL A 578 -11.99 -13.71 -4.48
N GLU A 579 -11.09 -12.74 -4.61
CA GLU A 579 -11.31 -11.49 -5.33
C GLU A 579 -11.50 -11.75 -6.84
N MET A 580 -10.75 -12.67 -7.40
CA MET A 580 -10.91 -13.09 -8.78
C MET A 580 -12.32 -13.66 -9.02
N PHE A 581 -12.77 -14.60 -8.18
CA PHE A 581 -14.10 -15.18 -8.32
C PHE A 581 -15.21 -14.17 -8.08
N SER A 582 -15.07 -13.30 -7.08
CA SER A 582 -16.04 -12.24 -6.79
C SER A 582 -16.16 -11.25 -7.95
N TYR A 583 -15.03 -10.83 -8.53
CA TYR A 583 -15.00 -9.97 -9.71
C TYR A 583 -15.66 -10.64 -10.92
N PHE A 584 -15.37 -11.92 -11.17
CA PHE A 584 -15.98 -12.69 -12.24
C PHE A 584 -17.50 -12.79 -12.08
N ILE A 585 -17.99 -13.13 -10.89
CA ILE A 585 -19.43 -13.21 -10.60
C ILE A 585 -20.09 -11.84 -10.79
N LEU A 586 -19.47 -10.76 -10.31
CA LEU A 586 -19.98 -9.40 -10.47
C LEU A 586 -20.09 -9.04 -11.95
N MET A 587 -19.06 -9.29 -12.75
CA MET A 587 -19.07 -9.01 -14.19
C MET A 587 -20.12 -9.83 -14.92
N LEU A 588 -20.31 -11.10 -14.59
CA LEU A 588 -21.37 -11.93 -15.12
C LEU A 588 -22.77 -11.40 -14.76
N ALA A 589 -22.97 -11.02 -13.49
CA ALA A 589 -24.26 -10.48 -13.02
C ALA A 589 -24.62 -9.18 -13.76
N VAL A 590 -23.68 -8.25 -13.89
CA VAL A 590 -23.85 -7.00 -14.63
C VAL A 590 -24.16 -7.29 -16.11
N GLN A 591 -23.42 -8.22 -16.73
CA GLN A 591 -23.63 -8.62 -18.11
C GLN A 591 -25.00 -9.25 -18.33
N MET A 592 -25.44 -10.16 -17.45
CA MET A 592 -26.76 -10.82 -17.54
C MET A 592 -27.90 -9.82 -17.35
N LEU A 593 -27.82 -8.96 -16.35
CA LEU A 593 -28.79 -7.92 -16.08
C LEU A 593 -28.95 -7.00 -17.29
N PHE A 594 -27.85 -6.54 -17.83
CA PHE A 594 -27.87 -5.65 -18.98
C PHE A 594 -28.43 -6.33 -20.24
N SER A 595 -27.98 -7.54 -20.55
CA SER A 595 -28.52 -8.31 -21.69
C SER A 595 -30.02 -8.53 -21.55
N TYR A 596 -30.52 -8.80 -20.34
CA TYR A 596 -31.94 -8.91 -20.06
C TYR A 596 -32.70 -7.60 -20.34
N LEU A 597 -32.19 -6.47 -19.83
CA LEU A 597 -32.82 -5.15 -20.07
C LEU A 597 -32.83 -4.77 -21.55
N ALA A 598 -31.73 -5.00 -22.25
CA ALA A 598 -31.61 -4.75 -23.68
C ALA A 598 -32.60 -5.59 -24.53
N ILE A 599 -32.70 -6.87 -24.22
CA ILE A 599 -33.65 -7.79 -24.88
C ILE A 599 -35.08 -7.34 -24.61
N ARG A 600 -35.40 -6.94 -23.38
CA ARG A 600 -36.71 -6.43 -22.99
C ARG A 600 -37.07 -5.17 -23.79
N GLN A 601 -36.13 -4.29 -24.04
CA GLN A 601 -36.32 -3.06 -24.80
C GLN A 601 -36.54 -3.37 -26.30
N ILE A 602 -35.79 -4.31 -26.89
CA ILE A 602 -35.96 -4.74 -28.30
C ILE A 602 -37.35 -5.38 -28.49
N LYS A 603 -37.78 -6.23 -27.54
CA LYS A 603 -39.10 -6.89 -27.64
C LYS A 603 -40.30 -5.95 -27.53
N LYS A 604 -40.16 -4.77 -26.95
CA LYS A 604 -41.23 -3.76 -26.86
C LYS A 604 -41.49 -3.03 -28.16
N GLN A 605 -40.59 -3.10 -29.16
CA GLN A 605 -40.73 -2.43 -30.44
C GLN A 605 -41.25 -3.41 -31.50
N SER A 606 -42.17 -2.95 -32.33
CA SER A 606 -42.66 -3.78 -33.43
C SER A 606 -41.57 -3.99 -34.49
N LEU A 607 -41.59 -5.13 -35.20
CA LEU A 607 -40.66 -5.42 -36.32
C LEU A 607 -40.71 -4.34 -37.39
N VAL A 608 -41.91 -3.80 -37.66
CA VAL A 608 -42.13 -2.73 -38.66
C VAL A 608 -41.45 -1.44 -38.21
N ASP A 609 -41.56 -1.08 -36.92
CA ASP A 609 -40.90 0.13 -36.39
C ASP A 609 -39.37 0.01 -36.39
N GLN A 610 -38.86 -1.19 -36.15
CA GLN A 610 -37.40 -1.45 -36.20
C GLN A 610 -36.81 -1.26 -37.60
N ILE A 611 -37.60 -1.49 -38.66
CA ILE A 611 -37.19 -1.33 -40.05
C ILE A 611 -37.47 0.10 -40.54
N ARG A 612 -38.57 0.73 -40.10
CA ARG A 612 -39.06 2.03 -40.56
C ARG A 612 -38.40 3.27 -39.96
N GLU A 613 -37.92 3.20 -38.72
CA GLU A 613 -37.25 4.34 -38.02
C GLU A 613 -35.95 4.83 -38.70
N LEU A 614 -35.60 4.29 -39.88
CA LEU A 614 -34.35 4.58 -40.58
C LEU A 614 -34.55 4.93 -42.06
N SER A 615 -35.77 5.06 -42.53
CA SER A 615 -36.12 5.77 -43.74
C SER A 615 -36.44 7.24 -43.42
#